data_16ef3a16e4ba3abd1d4f980a40b53959
#
_entry.id   16ef3a16e4ba3abd1d4f980a40b53959
#
_cell.length_a   1.000
_cell.length_b   1.000
_cell.length_c   1.000
_cell.angle_alpha   90.00
_cell.angle_beta   90.00
_cell.angle_gamma   90.00
#
_symmetry.space_group_name_H-M   'P 1'
#
loop_
_entity.id
_entity.type
_entity.pdbx_description
1 polymer ?
#
loop_
_entity_poly.entity_id
_entity_poly.type
_entity_poly.pdbx_seq_one_letter_code
_entity_poly.pdbx_strand_id
1 'polypeptide(L)'
;LITTHWPSHHLILGKNTTVIEVAQSLIRLLDSQGKTSTSGKYRLGDIRHNYADITKIHNILGYSPKYSFQDGLAKFVKWLQNQKIAEDNYEESIKELKDKGLIKWEELSLYFF
;
A
#
# COMPACT_ATOMS: atom_id res chain seq x y z
N LEU A 1 -8.46 6.96 1.89
CA LEU A 1 -9.14 6.11 0.90
C LEU A 1 -8.08 5.37 0.09
N ILE A 2 -7.91 4.08 0.35
CA ILE A 2 -6.97 3.24 -0.37
C ILE A 2 -7.71 2.64 -1.56
N THR A 3 -7.24 2.96 -2.74
CA THR A 3 -7.92 2.66 -4.00
C THR A 3 -7.38 1.39 -4.65
N THR A 4 -7.61 0.23 -4.06
CA THR A 4 -7.29 -1.01 -4.78
C THR A 4 -8.31 -2.10 -4.47
N HIS A 5 -8.97 -2.57 -5.49
CA HIS A 5 -9.84 -3.74 -5.44
C HIS A 5 -9.03 -5.06 -5.48
N TRP A 6 -7.74 -4.99 -5.75
CA TRP A 6 -6.85 -6.15 -5.86
C TRP A 6 -5.78 -6.13 -4.79
N PRO A 7 -5.44 -7.27 -4.21
CA PRO A 7 -4.31 -7.34 -3.31
C PRO A 7 -3.01 -7.04 -4.09
N SER A 8 -2.59 -5.78 -4.09
CA SER A 8 -1.25 -5.45 -4.55
C SER A 8 -0.26 -5.87 -3.46
N HIS A 9 0.73 -6.65 -3.84
CA HIS A 9 1.73 -7.15 -2.93
C HIS A 9 3.01 -6.36 -3.11
N HIS A 10 3.43 -5.65 -2.09
CA HIS A 10 4.73 -5.00 -2.07
C HIS A 10 5.57 -5.65 -0.99
N LEU A 11 6.77 -6.13 -1.34
CA LEU A 11 7.63 -6.65 -0.30
C LEU A 11 9.12 -6.65 -0.59
N ILE A 12 9.86 -6.23 0.43
CA ILE A 12 11.32 -6.40 0.53
C ILE A 12 11.70 -7.57 1.46
N LEU A 13 10.72 -8.26 2.06
CA LEU A 13 10.95 -9.20 3.18
C LEU A 13 10.66 -10.67 2.85
N GLY A 14 10.47 -11.03 1.58
CA GLY A 14 10.15 -12.43 1.21
C GLY A 14 8.75 -12.90 1.64
N LYS A 15 7.89 -12.01 2.16
CA LYS A 15 6.48 -12.28 2.46
C LYS A 15 5.59 -11.30 1.72
N ASN A 16 4.53 -11.79 1.14
CA ASN A 16 3.52 -10.97 0.48
C ASN A 16 2.72 -10.19 1.54
N THR A 17 2.60 -8.89 1.37
CA THR A 17 1.77 -8.02 2.22
C THR A 17 0.86 -7.19 1.33
N THR A 18 -0.43 -7.23 1.58
CA THR A 18 -1.40 -6.46 0.82
C THR A 18 -1.49 -5.02 1.34
N VAL A 19 -1.90 -4.09 0.48
CA VAL A 19 -2.14 -2.69 0.88
C VAL A 19 -3.21 -2.59 1.97
N ILE A 20 -4.22 -3.48 1.93
CA ILE A 20 -5.25 -3.54 2.97
C ILE A 20 -4.65 -3.96 4.32
N GLU A 21 -3.76 -4.95 4.35
CA GLU A 21 -3.06 -5.36 5.57
C GLU A 21 -2.18 -4.24 6.14
N VAL A 22 -1.52 -3.46 5.28
CA VAL A 22 -0.76 -2.27 5.69
C VAL A 22 -1.68 -1.25 6.35
N ALA A 23 -2.79 -0.91 5.70
CA ALA A 23 -3.75 0.06 6.21
C ALA A 23 -4.38 -0.37 7.54
N GLN A 24 -4.80 -1.63 7.64
CA GLN A 24 -5.35 -2.17 8.88
C GLN A 24 -4.33 -2.20 10.02
N SER A 25 -3.05 -2.46 9.69
CA SER A 25 -1.97 -2.43 10.68
C SER A 25 -1.69 -1.01 11.15
N LEU A 26 -1.73 -0.01 10.26
CA LEU A 26 -1.61 1.40 10.63
C LEU A 26 -2.76 1.86 11.53
N ILE A 27 -4.00 1.52 11.19
CA ILE A 27 -5.17 1.84 12.02
C ILE A 27 -5.00 1.31 13.43
N ARG A 28 -4.57 0.05 13.59
CA ARG A 28 -4.32 -0.56 14.90
C ARG A 28 -3.19 0.11 15.67
N LEU A 29 -2.07 0.38 15.00
CA LEU A 29 -0.88 0.99 15.63
C LEU A 29 -1.10 2.45 16.04
N LEU A 30 -1.97 3.17 15.34
CA LEU A 30 -2.34 4.55 15.65
C LEU A 30 -3.54 4.65 16.61
N ASP A 31 -4.10 3.52 17.03
CA ASP A 31 -5.34 3.46 17.83
C ASP A 31 -6.46 4.32 17.23
N SER A 32 -6.58 4.26 15.90
CA SER A 32 -7.51 5.08 15.12
C SER A 32 -8.86 4.39 14.97
N GLN A 33 -9.95 5.16 14.99
CA GLN A 33 -11.29 4.70 14.65
C GLN A 33 -11.55 4.63 13.14
N GLY A 34 -10.52 4.88 12.33
CA GLY A 34 -10.57 4.81 10.88
C GLY A 34 -10.99 3.43 10.37
N LYS A 35 -11.60 3.40 9.19
CA LYS A 35 -12.00 2.16 8.51
C LYS A 35 -11.39 2.14 7.11
N THR A 36 -10.99 0.97 6.66
CA THR A 36 -10.56 0.76 5.28
C THR A 36 -11.78 0.56 4.38
N SER A 37 -11.75 1.20 3.21
CA SER A 37 -12.73 0.95 2.15
C SER A 37 -12.02 0.91 0.80
N THR A 38 -12.57 0.14 -0.13
CA THR A 38 -12.09 0.09 -1.51
C THR A 38 -13.04 0.87 -2.40
N SER A 39 -12.50 1.76 -3.23
CA SER A 39 -13.30 2.63 -4.09
C SER A 39 -13.54 2.04 -5.49
N GLY A 40 -12.89 0.92 -5.85
CA GLY A 40 -12.90 0.39 -7.20
C GLY A 40 -12.16 1.26 -8.24
N LYS A 41 -11.50 2.33 -7.80
CA LYS A 41 -10.71 3.19 -8.69
C LYS A 41 -9.26 2.72 -8.68
N TYR A 42 -8.62 2.82 -9.82
CA TYR A 42 -7.18 2.55 -9.94
C TYR A 42 -6.50 3.62 -10.79
N ARG A 43 -5.21 3.81 -10.56
CA ARG A 43 -4.39 4.70 -11.35
C ARG A 43 -3.81 3.94 -12.54
N LEU A 44 -3.90 4.53 -13.73
CA LEU A 44 -3.36 3.94 -14.94
C LEU A 44 -1.84 3.74 -14.80
N GLY A 45 -1.37 2.52 -15.08
CA GLY A 45 0.05 2.16 -14.97
C GLY A 45 0.48 1.64 -13.59
N ASP A 46 -0.39 1.62 -12.59
CA ASP A 46 -0.07 0.99 -11.30
C ASP A 46 0.15 -0.52 -11.46
N ILE A 47 1.23 -1.00 -10.85
CA ILE A 47 1.57 -2.43 -10.85
C ILE A 47 0.65 -3.15 -9.87
N ARG A 48 -0.03 -4.19 -10.36
CA ARG A 48 -0.99 -4.96 -9.57
C ARG A 48 -0.31 -5.83 -8.50
N HIS A 49 0.81 -6.44 -8.85
CA HIS A 49 1.60 -7.30 -7.98
C HIS A 49 3.09 -6.97 -8.13
N ASN A 50 3.74 -6.67 -7.03
CA ASN A 50 5.17 -6.45 -6.99
C ASN A 50 5.73 -6.94 -5.66
N TYR A 51 6.68 -7.88 -5.72
CA TYR A 51 7.44 -8.32 -4.55
C TYR A 51 8.84 -8.68 -4.97
N ALA A 52 9.81 -8.50 -4.08
CA ALA A 52 11.19 -8.82 -4.35
C ALA A 52 11.48 -10.28 -3.98
N ASP A 53 12.03 -11.03 -4.93
CA ASP A 53 12.66 -12.31 -4.66
C ASP A 53 14.08 -12.05 -4.12
N ILE A 54 14.29 -12.34 -2.85
CA ILE A 54 15.57 -12.14 -2.16
C ILE A 54 16.48 -13.37 -2.21
N THR A 55 16.09 -14.45 -2.90
CA THR A 55 16.85 -15.71 -2.94
C THR A 55 18.27 -15.50 -3.42
N LYS A 56 18.46 -14.73 -4.48
CA LYS A 56 19.79 -14.46 -5.05
C LYS A 56 20.69 -13.70 -4.08
N ILE A 57 20.18 -12.63 -3.47
CA ILE A 57 20.97 -11.84 -2.51
C ILE A 57 21.27 -12.62 -1.24
N HIS A 58 20.34 -13.45 -0.80
CA HIS A 58 20.56 -14.36 0.33
C HIS A 58 21.68 -15.36 0.04
N ASN A 59 21.64 -16.04 -1.12
CA ASN A 59 22.63 -17.07 -1.47
C ASN A 59 24.03 -16.50 -1.73
N ILE A 60 24.13 -15.28 -2.29
CA ILE A 60 25.43 -14.69 -2.65
C ILE A 60 26.06 -13.94 -1.48
N LEU A 61 25.25 -13.17 -0.74
CA LEU A 61 25.74 -12.25 0.29
C LEU A 61 25.34 -12.65 1.71
N GLY A 62 24.63 -13.76 1.90
CA GLY A 62 24.10 -14.16 3.19
C GLY A 62 23.06 -13.17 3.77
N TYR A 63 22.49 -12.30 2.93
CA TYR A 63 21.56 -11.28 3.39
C TYR A 63 20.27 -11.92 3.88
N SER A 64 19.82 -11.50 5.05
CA SER A 64 18.48 -11.79 5.58
C SER A 64 17.89 -10.52 6.21
N PRO A 65 16.59 -10.26 6.02
CA PRO A 65 15.93 -9.13 6.68
C PRO A 65 16.04 -9.22 8.20
N LYS A 66 16.49 -8.14 8.84
CA LYS A 66 16.65 -8.08 10.32
C LYS A 66 15.37 -7.77 11.05
N TYR A 67 14.39 -7.18 10.37
CA TYR A 67 13.13 -6.76 10.94
C TYR A 67 11.98 -7.36 10.15
N SER A 68 10.93 -7.77 10.84
CA SER A 68 9.67 -8.11 10.20
C SER A 68 8.97 -6.82 9.69
N PHE A 69 8.01 -6.99 8.78
CA PHE A 69 7.17 -5.88 8.34
C PHE A 69 6.48 -5.18 9.52
N GLN A 70 5.95 -5.95 10.46
CA GLN A 70 5.23 -5.42 11.62
C GLN A 70 6.15 -4.61 12.54
N ASP A 71 7.38 -5.09 12.79
CA ASP A 71 8.37 -4.38 13.62
C ASP A 71 8.80 -3.07 12.94
N GLY A 72 9.02 -3.11 11.63
CA GLY A 72 9.35 -1.92 10.84
C GLY A 72 8.23 -0.89 10.86
N LEU A 73 6.99 -1.35 10.68
CA LEU A 73 5.82 -0.49 10.69
C LEU A 73 5.59 0.15 12.07
N ALA A 74 5.77 -0.60 13.14
CA ALA A 74 5.65 -0.07 14.50
C ALA A 74 6.70 1.04 14.79
N LYS A 75 7.95 0.84 14.33
CA LYS A 75 8.99 1.87 14.43
C LYS A 75 8.65 3.10 13.60
N PHE A 76 8.13 2.92 12.40
CA PHE A 76 7.70 4.00 11.51
C PHE A 76 6.57 4.82 12.16
N VAL A 77 5.55 4.16 12.71
CA VAL A 77 4.43 4.85 13.40
C VAL A 77 4.93 5.65 14.59
N LYS A 78 5.85 5.08 15.40
CA LYS A 78 6.44 5.79 16.53
C LYS A 78 7.21 7.03 16.09
N TRP A 79 7.94 6.96 14.98
CA TRP A 79 8.61 8.11 14.38
C TRP A 79 7.60 9.13 13.87
N LEU A 80 6.56 8.69 13.16
CA LEU A 80 5.52 9.55 12.58
C LEU A 80 4.78 10.36 13.65
N GLN A 81 4.49 9.80 14.82
CA GLN A 81 3.82 10.49 15.92
C GLN A 81 4.60 11.71 16.46
N ASN A 82 5.91 11.77 16.19
CA ASN A 82 6.77 12.90 16.55
C ASN A 82 6.96 13.91 15.41
N GLN A 83 6.33 13.71 14.25
CA GLN A 83 6.43 14.62 13.12
C GLN A 83 5.31 15.67 13.14
N LYS A 84 5.55 16.81 12.51
CA LYS A 84 4.49 17.76 12.24
C LYS A 84 3.55 17.18 11.21
N ILE A 85 2.24 17.30 11.46
CA ILE A 85 1.22 16.90 10.49
C ILE A 85 1.34 17.83 9.29
N ALA A 86 1.59 17.27 8.10
CA ALA A 86 1.54 18.00 6.84
C ALA A 86 0.07 18.26 6.46
N GLU A 87 -0.18 19.30 5.66
CA GLU A 87 -1.49 19.52 5.09
C GLU A 87 -1.92 18.33 4.23
N ASP A 88 -3.19 17.97 4.33
CA ASP A 88 -3.76 16.91 3.53
C ASP A 88 -4.13 17.43 2.14
N ASN A 89 -3.26 17.15 1.16
CA ASN A 89 -3.47 17.51 -0.24
C ASN A 89 -4.08 16.37 -1.07
N TYR A 90 -4.71 15.38 -0.42
CA TYR A 90 -5.24 14.20 -1.09
C TYR A 90 -6.29 14.56 -2.16
N GLU A 91 -7.26 15.38 -1.84
CA GLU A 91 -8.34 15.78 -2.77
C GLU A 91 -7.79 16.54 -4.00
N GLU A 92 -6.78 17.38 -3.79
CA GLU A 92 -6.10 18.10 -4.86
C GLU A 92 -5.35 17.15 -5.79
N SER A 93 -4.63 16.19 -5.23
CA SER A 93 -3.93 15.14 -5.98
C SER A 93 -4.90 14.27 -6.79
N ILE A 94 -6.02 13.89 -6.22
CA ILE A 94 -7.07 13.12 -6.93
C ILE A 94 -7.67 13.93 -8.06
N LYS A 95 -7.93 15.23 -7.87
CA LYS A 95 -8.42 16.12 -8.92
C LYS A 95 -7.44 16.22 -10.07
N GLU A 96 -6.16 16.44 -9.80
CA GLU A 96 -5.11 16.50 -10.82
C GLU A 96 -5.02 15.20 -11.63
N LEU A 97 -5.09 14.05 -10.96
CA LEU A 97 -5.06 12.75 -11.64
C LEU A 97 -6.30 12.52 -12.53
N LYS A 98 -7.46 13.02 -12.11
CA LYS A 98 -8.69 12.98 -12.93
C LYS A 98 -8.56 13.87 -14.16
N ASP A 99 -8.10 15.10 -13.99
CA ASP A 99 -7.94 16.07 -15.06
C ASP A 99 -6.95 15.58 -16.13
N LYS A 100 -5.95 14.83 -15.70
CA LYS A 100 -4.97 14.16 -16.59
C LYS A 100 -5.48 12.82 -17.16
N GLY A 101 -6.68 12.37 -16.82
CA GLY A 101 -7.25 11.09 -17.29
C GLY A 101 -6.51 9.85 -16.78
N LEU A 102 -5.77 9.98 -15.69
CA LEU A 102 -4.92 8.92 -15.12
C LEU A 102 -5.67 8.04 -14.09
N ILE A 103 -6.87 8.42 -13.67
CA ILE A 103 -7.73 7.58 -12.82
C ILE A 103 -8.77 6.88 -13.69
N LYS A 104 -8.86 5.58 -13.54
CA LYS A 104 -9.89 4.73 -14.16
C LYS A 104 -10.74 4.08 -13.09
N TRP A 105 -11.97 3.72 -13.47
CA TRP A 105 -12.83 2.82 -12.71
C TRP A 105 -12.58 1.40 -13.21
N GLU A 106 -12.56 0.44 -12.32
CA GLU A 106 -12.69 -0.94 -12.72
C GLU A 106 -14.14 -1.11 -13.16
N GLU A 107 -14.39 -1.13 -14.47
CA GLU A 107 -15.64 -1.69 -14.99
C GLU A 107 -15.62 -3.16 -14.56
N LEU A 108 -16.54 -3.52 -13.65
CA LEU A 108 -16.91 -4.90 -13.44
C LEU A 108 -17.39 -5.39 -14.80
N SER A 109 -16.48 -5.94 -15.59
CA SER A 109 -16.82 -6.63 -16.82
C SER A 109 -17.73 -7.78 -16.40
N LEU A 110 -19.00 -7.58 -16.62
CA LEU A 110 -20.03 -8.61 -16.62
C LEU A 110 -19.70 -9.62 -17.73
N TYR A 111 -18.69 -10.43 -17.52
CA TYR A 111 -18.55 -11.70 -18.21
C TYR A 111 -19.17 -12.80 -17.35
N PHE A 112 -20.49 -12.69 -17.19
CA PHE A 112 -21.34 -13.83 -17.05
C PHE A 112 -21.82 -14.21 -18.44
N PHE A 113 -21.17 -15.14 -19.05
CA PHE A 113 -21.74 -16.12 -19.96
C PHE A 113 -20.91 -17.38 -19.88
#